data_bd1e695a1269b41cf49cdd7b9caa0bd8
#
_entry.id   bd1e695a1269b41cf49cdd7b9caa0bd8
#
_cell.length_a   1.000
_cell.length_b   1.000
_cell.length_c   1.000
_cell.angle_alpha   90.00
_cell.angle_beta   90.00
_cell.angle_gamma   90.00
#
_symmetry.space_group_name_H-M   'P 1'
#
loop_
_entity.id
_entity.type
_entity.pdbx_description
1 polymer ?
#
loop_
_entity_poly.entity_id
_entity_poly.type
_entity_poly.pdbx_seq_one_letter_code
_entity_poly.pdbx_strand_id
1 'polypeptide(L)'
;MERGHRPVGDQAIAKMQIPADAVVLDVGCGSGWAARLIATQASQGHVIGIDVSDEMIRLASDQSRDFPNLEFKVASAESLPFDDAKFSHAFSMESLYYYSDIEAAAREIRRVLRPGGLFVTVVDLYKENEPSHQWIDNLKVPVHLLSADDYRALLERVGFSDVRDERVIDPTPVPEDYAGTTFNTRDDFVQYRKNGSLMISAVV
;
A
#
# COMPACT_ATOMS: atom_id res chain seq x y z
N MET A 1 6.82 -11.00 4.19
CA MET A 1 5.82 -9.98 3.86
C MET A 1 5.00 -10.34 2.61
N GLU A 2 5.55 -10.53 1.42
CA GLU A 2 4.77 -10.81 0.19
C GLU A 2 3.70 -11.91 0.36
N ARG A 3 4.05 -13.09 0.86
CA ARG A 3 3.11 -14.23 0.98
C ARG A 3 1.86 -13.93 1.84
N GLY A 4 2.01 -13.10 2.86
CA GLY A 4 0.89 -12.76 3.77
C GLY A 4 -0.06 -11.71 3.19
N HIS A 5 0.44 -10.81 2.36
CA HIS A 5 -0.34 -9.68 1.82
C HIS A 5 -0.84 -9.93 0.39
N ARG A 6 -0.29 -10.94 -0.30
CA ARG A 6 -0.60 -11.23 -1.70
C ARG A 6 -2.10 -11.40 -1.99
N PRO A 7 -2.87 -12.19 -1.21
CA PRO A 7 -4.29 -12.40 -1.49
C PRO A 7 -5.14 -11.13 -1.41
N VAL A 8 -4.76 -10.20 -0.54
CA VAL A 8 -5.41 -8.90 -0.39
C VAL A 8 -4.93 -7.92 -1.46
N GLY A 9 -3.62 -7.84 -1.68
CA GLY A 9 -3.03 -6.94 -2.67
C GLY A 9 -3.48 -7.25 -4.10
N ASP A 10 -3.59 -8.53 -4.46
CA ASP A 10 -4.11 -8.95 -5.77
C ASP A 10 -5.55 -8.42 -5.98
N GLN A 11 -6.40 -8.49 -4.96
CA GLN A 11 -7.77 -7.96 -5.01
C GLN A 11 -7.77 -6.42 -5.08
N ALA A 12 -6.95 -5.74 -4.27
CA ALA A 12 -6.87 -4.28 -4.25
C ALA A 12 -6.39 -3.73 -5.60
N ILE A 13 -5.32 -4.31 -6.17
CA ILE A 13 -4.78 -3.91 -7.47
C ILE A 13 -5.79 -4.19 -8.60
N ALA A 14 -6.52 -5.31 -8.55
CA ALA A 14 -7.58 -5.60 -9.53
C ALA A 14 -8.70 -4.55 -9.50
N LYS A 15 -9.07 -4.05 -8.30
CA LYS A 15 -10.09 -3.00 -8.13
C LYS A 15 -9.64 -1.64 -8.68
N MET A 16 -8.35 -1.38 -8.81
CA MET A 16 -7.83 -0.16 -9.41
C MET A 16 -8.13 -0.06 -10.92
N GLN A 17 -8.43 -1.17 -11.59
CA GLN A 17 -8.74 -1.21 -13.03
C GLN A 17 -7.68 -0.48 -13.88
N ILE A 18 -6.41 -0.75 -13.62
CA ILE A 18 -5.26 -0.07 -14.20
C ILE A 18 -5.25 -0.23 -15.73
N PRO A 19 -5.33 0.87 -16.51
CA PRO A 19 -5.22 0.81 -17.96
C PRO A 19 -3.85 0.32 -18.43
N ALA A 20 -3.78 -0.29 -19.60
CA ALA A 20 -2.53 -0.81 -20.14
C ALA A 20 -1.44 0.27 -20.33
N ASP A 21 -1.84 1.51 -20.61
CA ASP A 21 -0.97 2.68 -20.83
C ASP A 21 -0.78 3.55 -19.57
N ALA A 22 -1.20 3.06 -18.41
CA ALA A 22 -1.12 3.81 -17.15
C ALA A 22 0.32 4.10 -16.73
N VAL A 23 0.53 5.27 -16.12
CA VAL A 23 1.75 5.60 -15.39
C VAL A 23 1.45 5.51 -13.90
N VAL A 24 2.08 4.56 -13.22
CA VAL A 24 1.72 4.19 -11.84
C VAL A 24 2.90 4.37 -10.88
N LEU A 25 2.61 4.88 -9.69
CA LEU A 25 3.56 4.99 -8.57
C LEU A 25 3.21 3.95 -7.49
N ASP A 26 4.17 3.10 -7.11
CA ASP A 26 4.08 2.22 -5.94
C ASP A 26 4.88 2.83 -4.79
N VAL A 27 4.19 3.30 -3.75
CA VAL A 27 4.76 4.10 -2.64
C VAL A 27 5.03 3.19 -1.44
N GLY A 28 6.30 3.07 -1.05
CA GLY A 28 6.75 2.10 -0.04
C GLY A 28 6.75 0.68 -0.62
N CYS A 29 7.32 0.53 -1.82
CA CYS A 29 7.23 -0.69 -2.63
C CYS A 29 7.94 -1.91 -2.03
N GLY A 30 8.81 -1.74 -1.02
CA GLY A 30 9.59 -2.81 -0.41
C GLY A 30 10.36 -3.62 -1.47
N SER A 31 10.15 -4.94 -1.51
CA SER A 31 10.77 -5.84 -2.50
C SER A 31 10.14 -5.80 -3.91
N GLY A 32 9.20 -4.88 -4.16
CA GLY A 32 8.64 -4.60 -5.48
C GLY A 32 7.61 -5.63 -5.99
N TRP A 33 7.07 -6.48 -5.14
CA TRP A 33 6.11 -7.51 -5.58
C TRP A 33 4.81 -6.91 -6.14
N ALA A 34 4.28 -5.86 -5.50
CA ALA A 34 3.08 -5.15 -5.96
C ALA A 34 3.38 -4.38 -7.26
N ALA A 35 4.53 -3.70 -7.33
CA ALA A 35 4.98 -3.01 -8.53
C ALA A 35 5.09 -3.97 -9.75
N ARG A 36 5.60 -5.20 -9.57
CA ARG A 36 5.64 -6.22 -10.64
C ARG A 36 4.24 -6.63 -11.10
N LEU A 37 3.31 -6.81 -10.18
CA LEU A 37 1.92 -7.13 -10.53
C LEU A 37 1.26 -5.97 -11.30
N ILE A 38 1.47 -4.75 -10.84
CA ILE A 38 1.00 -3.53 -11.50
C ILE A 38 1.61 -3.40 -12.91
N ALA A 39 2.91 -3.69 -13.06
CA ALA A 39 3.61 -3.61 -14.34
C ALA A 39 3.07 -4.60 -15.39
N THR A 40 2.54 -5.75 -14.96
CA THR A 40 1.85 -6.67 -15.89
C THR A 40 0.53 -6.11 -16.41
N GLN A 41 -0.18 -5.31 -15.61
CA GLN A 41 -1.43 -4.65 -16.04
C GLN A 41 -1.12 -3.42 -16.93
N ALA A 42 -0.21 -2.55 -16.47
CA ALA A 42 0.26 -1.38 -17.21
C ALA A 42 1.27 -1.77 -18.31
N SER A 43 0.94 -2.74 -19.15
CA SER A 43 1.87 -3.40 -20.08
C SER A 43 2.42 -2.50 -21.21
N GLN A 44 1.77 -1.37 -21.47
CA GLN A 44 2.17 -0.33 -22.43
C GLN A 44 2.49 0.99 -21.71
N GLY A 45 2.37 1.01 -20.41
CA GLY A 45 2.60 2.15 -19.53
C GLY A 45 3.97 2.10 -18.86
N HIS A 46 4.04 2.71 -17.68
CA HIS A 46 5.28 2.73 -16.90
C HIS A 46 4.96 2.67 -15.40
N VAL A 47 5.74 1.92 -14.64
CA VAL A 47 5.60 1.78 -13.19
C VAL A 47 6.88 2.22 -12.51
N ILE A 48 6.74 3.03 -11.46
CA ILE A 48 7.86 3.44 -10.61
C ILE A 48 7.55 3.00 -9.18
N GLY A 49 8.42 2.16 -8.61
CA GLY A 49 8.39 1.85 -7.18
C GLY A 49 9.36 2.72 -6.41
N ILE A 50 8.93 3.23 -5.26
CA ILE A 50 9.81 3.95 -4.34
C ILE A 50 9.81 3.34 -2.95
N ASP A 51 10.96 3.39 -2.31
CA ASP A 51 11.14 3.03 -0.90
C ASP A 51 12.29 3.86 -0.33
N VAL A 52 12.31 4.11 0.99
CA VAL A 52 13.42 4.80 1.65
C VAL A 52 14.63 3.89 1.86
N SER A 53 14.43 2.58 1.81
CA SER A 53 15.48 1.57 2.00
C SER A 53 16.21 1.27 0.69
N ASP A 54 17.49 1.66 0.61
CA ASP A 54 18.37 1.29 -0.50
C ASP A 54 18.49 -0.23 -0.67
N GLU A 55 18.45 -1.00 0.42
CA GLU A 55 18.46 -2.45 0.38
C GLU A 55 17.20 -3.02 -0.30
N MET A 56 16.01 -2.49 0.04
CA MET A 56 14.76 -2.90 -0.59
C MET A 56 14.74 -2.55 -2.07
N ILE A 57 15.19 -1.36 -2.45
CA ILE A 57 15.27 -0.95 -3.86
C ILE A 57 16.23 -1.83 -4.67
N ARG A 58 17.38 -2.21 -4.10
CA ARG A 58 18.28 -3.16 -4.76
C ARG A 58 17.62 -4.52 -4.95
N LEU A 59 16.97 -5.05 -3.91
CA LEU A 59 16.26 -6.32 -3.97
C LEU A 59 15.11 -6.27 -5.01
N ALA A 60 14.32 -5.21 -4.99
CA ALA A 60 13.22 -5.00 -5.95
C ALA A 60 13.74 -4.97 -7.39
N SER A 61 14.83 -4.23 -7.64
CA SER A 61 15.45 -4.12 -8.96
C SER A 61 15.99 -5.48 -9.45
N ASP A 62 16.66 -6.22 -8.57
CA ASP A 62 17.21 -7.54 -8.90
C ASP A 62 16.14 -8.56 -9.27
N GLN A 63 15.00 -8.50 -8.58
CA GLN A 63 13.85 -9.39 -8.80
C GLN A 63 12.95 -8.97 -9.99
N SER A 64 13.21 -7.81 -10.59
CA SER A 64 12.33 -7.23 -11.61
C SER A 64 13.00 -7.02 -12.97
N ARG A 65 14.12 -7.71 -13.24
CA ARG A 65 14.90 -7.57 -14.49
C ARG A 65 14.12 -7.89 -15.75
N ASP A 66 13.08 -8.71 -15.63
CA ASP A 66 12.22 -9.12 -16.75
C ASP A 66 11.07 -8.13 -17.04
N PHE A 67 11.00 -7.01 -16.29
CA PHE A 67 9.96 -5.99 -16.45
C PHE A 67 10.55 -4.69 -17.03
N PRO A 68 10.57 -4.52 -18.36
CA PRO A 68 11.20 -3.36 -19.01
C PRO A 68 10.46 -2.04 -18.75
N ASN A 69 9.21 -2.10 -18.30
CA ASN A 69 8.35 -0.96 -17.98
C ASN A 69 8.31 -0.64 -16.46
N LEU A 70 9.22 -1.21 -15.66
CA LEU A 70 9.27 -1.04 -14.22
C LEU A 70 10.63 -0.53 -13.78
N GLU A 71 10.67 0.55 -13.01
CA GLU A 71 11.89 1.06 -12.38
C GLU A 71 11.68 1.29 -10.87
N PHE A 72 12.78 1.32 -10.12
CA PHE A 72 12.77 1.57 -8.67
C PHE A 72 13.72 2.71 -8.30
N LYS A 73 13.32 3.52 -7.29
CA LYS A 73 14.11 4.65 -6.80
C LYS A 73 14.08 4.73 -5.29
N VAL A 74 15.22 5.04 -4.70
CA VAL A 74 15.27 5.42 -3.28
C VAL A 74 14.68 6.81 -3.15
N ALA A 75 13.56 6.94 -2.42
CA ALA A 75 12.90 8.20 -2.19
C ALA A 75 12.00 8.15 -0.94
N SER A 76 11.80 9.30 -0.28
CA SER A 76 10.78 9.47 0.75
C SER A 76 9.44 9.83 0.12
N ALA A 77 8.36 9.23 0.64
CA ALA A 77 6.99 9.61 0.26
C ALA A 77 6.64 11.05 0.68
N GLU A 78 7.33 11.59 1.68
CA GLU A 78 7.13 12.94 2.19
C GLU A 78 7.78 14.04 1.30
N SER A 79 8.60 13.63 0.30
CA SER A 79 9.26 14.51 -0.67
C SER A 79 9.55 13.75 -1.95
N LEU A 80 8.55 13.61 -2.81
CA LEU A 80 8.61 12.81 -4.03
C LEU A 80 9.42 13.53 -5.12
N PRO A 81 10.46 12.89 -5.70
CA PRO A 81 11.33 13.51 -6.71
C PRO A 81 10.69 13.42 -8.12
N PHE A 82 9.43 13.82 -8.21
CA PHE A 82 8.64 13.76 -9.44
C PHE A 82 7.90 15.08 -9.67
N ASP A 83 7.68 15.39 -10.94
CA ASP A 83 6.86 16.52 -11.36
C ASP A 83 5.40 16.36 -10.95
N ASP A 84 4.67 17.46 -10.85
CA ASP A 84 3.24 17.49 -10.61
C ASP A 84 2.49 16.74 -11.73
N ALA A 85 1.39 16.10 -11.38
CA ALA A 85 0.47 15.46 -12.33
C ALA A 85 1.14 14.40 -13.26
N LYS A 86 2.20 13.76 -12.82
CA LYS A 86 2.92 12.73 -13.58
C LYS A 86 2.17 11.41 -13.68
N PHE A 87 1.56 10.96 -12.58
CA PHE A 87 0.99 9.63 -12.45
C PHE A 87 -0.52 9.62 -12.64
N SER A 88 -1.03 8.55 -13.24
CA SER A 88 -2.46 8.28 -13.33
C SER A 88 -2.99 7.55 -12.10
N HIS A 89 -2.15 6.73 -11.50
CA HIS A 89 -2.48 5.92 -10.32
C HIS A 89 -1.32 5.96 -9.33
N ALA A 90 -1.65 5.87 -8.06
CA ALA A 90 -0.69 5.58 -6.99
C ALA A 90 -1.23 4.43 -6.13
N PHE A 91 -0.34 3.56 -5.72
CA PHE A 91 -0.63 2.45 -4.83
C PHE A 91 0.28 2.49 -3.62
N SER A 92 -0.20 2.08 -2.45
CA SER A 92 0.60 1.92 -1.24
C SER A 92 0.03 0.76 -0.44
N MET A 93 0.88 -0.18 -0.04
CA MET A 93 0.45 -1.29 0.80
C MET A 93 1.37 -1.45 2.00
N GLU A 94 0.77 -1.47 3.20
CA GLU A 94 1.47 -1.64 4.47
C GLU A 94 2.62 -0.64 4.69
N SER A 95 2.47 0.59 4.19
CA SER A 95 3.53 1.60 4.32
C SER A 95 3.06 2.94 4.87
N LEU A 96 1.83 3.36 4.60
CA LEU A 96 1.35 4.72 4.91
C LEU A 96 1.47 5.08 6.40
N TYR A 97 1.24 4.14 7.30
CA TYR A 97 1.32 4.36 8.74
C TYR A 97 2.75 4.48 9.30
N TYR A 98 3.78 4.23 8.49
CA TYR A 98 5.18 4.36 8.91
C TYR A 98 5.78 5.75 8.71
N TYR A 99 5.15 6.61 7.88
CA TYR A 99 5.73 7.91 7.56
C TYR A 99 5.70 8.85 8.76
N SER A 100 6.78 9.58 9.00
CA SER A 100 6.87 10.51 10.13
C SER A 100 5.87 11.65 10.02
N ASP A 101 5.65 12.15 8.80
CA ASP A 101 4.58 13.11 8.46
C ASP A 101 3.67 12.49 7.40
N ILE A 102 2.67 11.73 7.88
CA ILE A 102 1.69 11.07 7.00
C ILE A 102 0.90 12.07 6.15
N GLU A 103 0.70 13.30 6.65
CA GLU A 103 -0.01 14.35 5.93
C GLU A 103 0.86 14.94 4.80
N ALA A 104 2.16 15.13 5.04
CA ALA A 104 3.11 15.53 3.99
C ALA A 104 3.18 14.46 2.89
N ALA A 105 3.26 13.17 3.25
CA ALA A 105 3.24 12.08 2.28
C ALA A 105 1.95 12.07 1.45
N ALA A 106 0.79 12.24 2.09
CA ALA A 106 -0.49 12.31 1.39
C ALA A 106 -0.57 13.51 0.42
N ARG A 107 -0.04 14.69 0.80
CA ARG A 107 0.05 15.86 -0.08
C ARG A 107 0.94 15.62 -1.29
N GLU A 108 2.10 14.98 -1.09
CA GLU A 108 3.03 14.66 -2.16
C GLU A 108 2.44 13.63 -3.13
N ILE A 109 1.79 12.56 -2.62
CA ILE A 109 1.08 11.59 -3.45
C ILE A 109 0.02 12.29 -4.29
N ARG A 110 -0.76 13.19 -3.67
CA ARG A 110 -1.77 13.97 -4.39
C ARG A 110 -1.14 14.88 -5.45
N ARG A 111 -0.04 15.57 -5.14
CA ARG A 111 0.65 16.50 -6.06
C ARG A 111 1.10 15.79 -7.33
N VAL A 112 1.67 14.62 -7.19
CA VAL A 112 2.21 13.88 -8.34
C VAL A 112 1.15 13.13 -9.15
N LEU A 113 -0.06 12.98 -8.61
CA LEU A 113 -1.20 12.44 -9.35
C LEU A 113 -1.84 13.50 -10.25
N ARG A 114 -2.19 13.13 -11.48
CA ARG A 114 -2.92 14.00 -12.39
C ARG A 114 -4.37 14.23 -11.94
N PRO A 115 -5.04 15.30 -12.37
CA PRO A 115 -6.47 15.45 -12.14
C PRO A 115 -7.24 14.21 -12.59
N GLY A 116 -8.13 13.70 -11.71
CA GLY A 116 -8.81 12.41 -11.89
C GLY A 116 -7.94 11.18 -11.63
N GLY A 117 -6.70 11.35 -11.18
CA GLY A 117 -5.81 10.24 -10.80
C GLY A 117 -6.29 9.55 -9.53
N LEU A 118 -6.12 8.23 -9.47
CA LEU A 118 -6.59 7.36 -8.38
C LEU A 118 -5.43 7.05 -7.43
N PHE A 119 -5.65 7.26 -6.14
CA PHE A 119 -4.81 6.72 -5.06
C PHE A 119 -5.52 5.56 -4.36
N VAL A 120 -4.82 4.46 -4.15
CA VAL A 120 -5.29 3.34 -3.33
C VAL A 120 -4.23 2.99 -2.31
N THR A 121 -4.64 2.90 -1.05
CA THR A 121 -3.79 2.36 0.03
C THR A 121 -4.47 1.21 0.75
N VAL A 122 -3.68 0.24 1.18
CA VAL A 122 -4.13 -0.92 1.94
C VAL A 122 -3.33 -1.03 3.22
N VAL A 123 -4.01 -1.16 4.35
CA VAL A 123 -3.38 -1.30 5.68
C VAL A 123 -4.07 -2.37 6.51
N ASP A 124 -3.27 -3.17 7.20
CA ASP A 124 -3.71 -4.16 8.17
C ASP A 124 -3.68 -3.61 9.60
N LEU A 125 -2.74 -2.69 9.86
CA LEU A 125 -2.62 -2.01 11.15
C LEU A 125 -3.50 -0.75 11.16
N TYR A 126 -4.73 -0.90 11.68
CA TYR A 126 -5.68 0.20 11.87
C TYR A 126 -6.53 -0.01 13.13
N LYS A 127 -7.16 1.04 13.68
CA LYS A 127 -7.81 1.01 15.00
C LYS A 127 -8.85 -0.10 15.15
N GLU A 128 -9.67 -0.35 14.14
CA GLU A 128 -10.74 -1.34 14.18
C GLU A 128 -10.24 -2.78 14.01
N ASN A 129 -8.96 -2.98 13.68
CA ASN A 129 -8.34 -4.30 13.58
C ASN A 129 -7.49 -4.61 14.80
N GLU A 130 -8.12 -4.67 15.97
CA GLU A 130 -7.45 -4.87 17.25
C GLU A 130 -6.43 -6.02 17.27
N PRO A 131 -6.67 -7.19 16.63
CA PRO A 131 -5.67 -8.25 16.59
C PRO A 131 -4.33 -7.86 15.96
N SER A 132 -4.29 -6.85 15.08
CA SER A 132 -3.03 -6.33 14.50
C SER A 132 -2.21 -5.49 15.48
N HIS A 133 -2.83 -4.95 16.53
CA HIS A 133 -2.16 -4.06 17.48
C HIS A 133 -1.03 -4.73 18.25
N GLN A 134 -1.06 -6.07 18.40
CA GLN A 134 0.02 -6.85 19.03
C GLN A 134 1.36 -6.73 18.25
N TRP A 135 1.34 -6.25 17.02
CA TRP A 135 2.57 -6.04 16.25
C TRP A 135 3.31 -4.77 16.65
N ILE A 136 2.59 -3.76 17.20
CA ILE A 136 3.14 -2.43 17.50
C ILE A 136 4.36 -2.53 18.40
N ASP A 137 4.31 -3.36 19.44
CA ASP A 137 5.42 -3.54 20.40
C ASP A 137 6.70 -4.11 19.75
N ASN A 138 6.56 -4.78 18.61
CA ASN A 138 7.67 -5.35 17.86
C ASN A 138 8.20 -4.44 16.75
N LEU A 139 7.50 -3.34 16.43
CA LEU A 139 7.93 -2.37 15.45
C LEU A 139 9.03 -1.49 16.05
N LYS A 140 10.13 -1.32 15.31
CA LYS A 140 11.29 -0.52 15.76
C LYS A 140 11.12 0.98 15.46
N VAL A 141 10.03 1.36 14.86
CA VAL A 141 9.71 2.74 14.45
C VAL A 141 8.31 3.12 14.94
N PRO A 142 8.07 4.39 15.25
CA PRO A 142 6.71 4.88 15.56
C PRO A 142 5.77 4.62 14.37
N VAL A 143 4.51 4.37 14.68
CA VAL A 143 3.46 4.19 13.67
C VAL A 143 2.23 5.01 13.99
N HIS A 144 1.52 5.41 12.96
CA HIS A 144 0.21 6.05 13.08
C HIS A 144 -0.88 4.98 13.15
N LEU A 145 -1.46 4.77 14.32
CA LEU A 145 -2.62 3.91 14.47
C LEU A 145 -3.89 4.74 14.22
N LEU A 146 -4.38 4.72 13.00
CA LEU A 146 -5.55 5.47 12.54
C LEU A 146 -6.75 4.56 12.34
N SER A 147 -7.97 5.12 12.51
CA SER A 147 -9.23 4.47 12.10
C SER A 147 -9.50 4.68 10.61
N ALA A 148 -10.48 3.96 10.06
CA ALA A 148 -10.94 4.22 8.70
C ALA A 148 -11.40 5.67 8.53
N ASP A 149 -12.11 6.22 9.53
CA ASP A 149 -12.55 7.61 9.53
C ASP A 149 -11.38 8.60 9.57
N ASP A 150 -10.33 8.31 10.38
CA ASP A 150 -9.14 9.16 10.45
C ASP A 150 -8.41 9.19 9.08
N TYR A 151 -8.28 8.05 8.40
CA TYR A 151 -7.68 7.98 7.06
C TYR A 151 -8.50 8.75 6.03
N ARG A 152 -9.83 8.62 6.03
CA ARG A 152 -10.68 9.40 5.13
C ARG A 152 -10.53 10.90 5.37
N ALA A 153 -10.67 11.32 6.64
CA ALA A 153 -10.52 12.73 7.01
C ALA A 153 -9.12 13.30 6.65
N LEU A 154 -8.06 12.49 6.78
CA LEU A 154 -6.72 12.87 6.35
C LEU A 154 -6.67 13.15 4.84
N LEU A 155 -7.17 12.22 4.02
CA LEU A 155 -7.13 12.36 2.56
C LEU A 155 -8.03 13.50 2.06
N GLU A 156 -9.22 13.66 2.62
CA GLU A 156 -10.11 14.79 2.33
C GLU A 156 -9.45 16.14 2.69
N ARG A 157 -8.82 16.22 3.86
CA ARG A 157 -8.13 17.44 4.32
C ARG A 157 -6.98 17.86 3.41
N VAL A 158 -6.27 16.93 2.81
CA VAL A 158 -5.21 17.25 1.84
C VAL A 158 -5.73 17.46 0.41
N GLY A 159 -7.05 17.38 0.21
CA GLY A 159 -7.73 17.77 -1.02
C GLY A 159 -8.05 16.64 -1.99
N PHE A 160 -8.01 15.38 -1.56
CA PHE A 160 -8.61 14.29 -2.33
C PHE A 160 -10.13 14.37 -2.27
N SER A 161 -10.78 13.87 -3.32
CA SER A 161 -12.21 13.71 -3.45
C SER A 161 -12.58 12.22 -3.56
N ASP A 162 -13.88 11.91 -3.52
CA ASP A 162 -14.38 10.53 -3.65
C ASP A 162 -13.68 9.54 -2.72
N VAL A 163 -13.35 9.96 -1.50
CA VAL A 163 -12.64 9.12 -0.54
C VAL A 163 -13.57 8.04 -0.01
N ARG A 164 -13.22 6.78 -0.26
CA ARG A 164 -14.00 5.60 0.13
C ARG A 164 -13.13 4.60 0.83
N ASP A 165 -13.71 3.88 1.77
CA ASP A 165 -13.07 2.74 2.42
C ASP A 165 -13.88 1.45 2.23
N GLU A 166 -13.18 0.35 2.17
CA GLU A 166 -13.78 -0.99 2.19
C GLU A 166 -12.86 -1.99 2.90
N ARG A 167 -13.43 -3.11 3.30
CA ARG A 167 -12.65 -4.23 3.85
C ARG A 167 -12.39 -5.26 2.78
N VAL A 168 -11.11 -5.55 2.54
CA VAL A 168 -10.67 -6.62 1.64
C VAL A 168 -10.35 -7.84 2.47
N ILE A 169 -11.07 -8.93 2.23
CA ILE A 169 -10.93 -10.16 3.00
C ILE A 169 -9.96 -11.12 2.30
N ASP A 170 -8.97 -11.60 3.04
CA ASP A 170 -8.16 -12.72 2.58
C ASP A 170 -8.99 -14.02 2.76
N PRO A 171 -9.32 -14.72 1.66
CA PRO A 171 -10.13 -15.92 1.71
C PRO A 171 -9.37 -17.16 2.21
N THR A 172 -8.06 -17.05 2.43
CA THR A 172 -7.23 -18.19 2.86
C THR A 172 -7.65 -18.66 4.26
N PRO A 173 -8.02 -19.91 4.44
CA PRO A 173 -8.41 -20.43 5.75
C PRO A 173 -7.29 -20.31 6.78
N VAL A 174 -7.64 -19.96 8.03
CA VAL A 174 -6.70 -20.05 9.14
C VAL A 174 -6.51 -21.51 9.51
N PRO A 175 -5.25 -22.02 9.56
CA PRO A 175 -4.98 -23.40 9.92
C PRO A 175 -5.58 -23.78 11.29
N GLU A 176 -6.10 -25.00 11.40
CA GLU A 176 -6.66 -25.50 12.68
C GLU A 176 -5.56 -25.69 13.75
N ASP A 177 -4.39 -26.10 13.31
CA ASP A 177 -3.20 -26.33 14.12
C ASP A 177 -2.26 -25.12 14.17
N TYR A 178 -2.83 -23.87 14.04
CA TYR A 178 -2.04 -22.67 14.06
C TYR A 178 -1.16 -22.58 15.32
N ALA A 179 0.15 -22.60 15.09
CA ALA A 179 1.20 -22.43 16.10
C ALA A 179 2.21 -21.33 15.67
N GLY A 180 1.74 -20.39 14.83
CA GLY A 180 2.60 -19.34 14.30
C GLY A 180 2.92 -18.25 15.31
N THR A 181 3.86 -17.39 14.94
CA THR A 181 4.34 -16.27 15.76
C THR A 181 3.74 -14.93 15.34
N THR A 182 2.90 -14.90 14.31
CA THR A 182 2.32 -13.66 13.78
C THR A 182 1.21 -13.13 14.70
N PHE A 183 0.43 -14.02 15.30
CA PHE A 183 -0.62 -13.70 16.28
C PHE A 183 -0.42 -14.52 17.55
N ASN A 184 -0.80 -13.97 18.69
CA ASN A 184 -0.64 -14.63 19.98
C ASN A 184 -1.52 -15.89 20.10
N THR A 185 -2.70 -15.85 19.48
CA THR A 185 -3.64 -16.98 19.46
C THR A 185 -4.20 -17.21 18.06
N ARG A 186 -4.74 -18.41 17.85
CA ARG A 186 -5.50 -18.73 16.64
C ARG A 186 -6.76 -17.86 16.52
N ASP A 187 -7.42 -17.57 17.62
CA ASP A 187 -8.64 -16.74 17.62
C ASP A 187 -8.34 -15.30 17.21
N ASP A 188 -7.21 -14.72 17.62
CA ASP A 188 -6.73 -13.42 17.10
C ASP A 188 -6.55 -13.47 15.59
N PHE A 189 -5.94 -14.54 15.07
CA PHE A 189 -5.77 -14.69 13.62
C PHE A 189 -7.11 -14.81 12.90
N VAL A 190 -8.05 -15.60 13.44
CA VAL A 190 -9.41 -15.69 12.88
C VAL A 190 -10.12 -14.35 12.91
N GLN A 191 -9.99 -13.60 14.00
CA GLN A 191 -10.62 -12.28 14.11
C GLN A 191 -9.99 -11.27 13.14
N TYR A 192 -8.65 -11.25 13.04
CA TYR A 192 -7.93 -10.45 12.05
C TYR A 192 -8.43 -10.71 10.61
N ARG A 193 -8.57 -12.00 10.23
CA ARG A 193 -9.10 -12.39 8.93
C ARG A 193 -10.53 -11.91 8.70
N LYS A 194 -11.38 -11.95 9.74
CA LYS A 194 -12.76 -11.45 9.67
C LYS A 194 -12.83 -9.93 9.54
N ASN A 195 -11.96 -9.21 10.23
CA ASN A 195 -11.88 -7.75 10.15
C ASN A 195 -11.45 -7.31 8.75
N GLY A 196 -10.58 -8.09 8.09
CA GLY A 196 -10.03 -7.78 6.78
C GLY A 196 -9.03 -6.64 6.79
N SER A 197 -8.37 -6.44 5.67
CA SER A 197 -7.50 -5.29 5.44
C SER A 197 -8.32 -4.07 5.06
N LEU A 198 -7.98 -2.92 5.62
CA LEU A 198 -8.61 -1.64 5.27
C LEU A 198 -8.01 -1.14 3.95
N MET A 199 -8.81 -1.10 2.90
CA MET A 199 -8.48 -0.46 1.65
C MET A 199 -9.16 0.90 1.58
N ILE A 200 -8.41 1.94 1.28
CA ILE A 200 -8.92 3.29 1.05
C ILE A 200 -8.60 3.69 -0.39
N SER A 201 -9.58 4.22 -1.10
CA SER A 201 -9.43 4.80 -2.44
C SER A 201 -9.81 6.27 -2.42
N ALA A 202 -9.09 7.09 -3.19
CA ALA A 202 -9.31 8.53 -3.26
C ALA A 202 -8.91 9.08 -4.65
N VAL A 203 -9.58 10.12 -5.11
CA VAL A 203 -9.39 10.73 -6.43
C VAL A 203 -8.89 12.17 -6.30
N VAL A 204 -7.97 12.61 -7.17
CA VAL A 204 -7.49 14.01 -7.24
C VAL A 204 -8.46 14.91 -7.99
#